data_b7495beb8077e40a1ed4f39d2798aaaa
#
_entry.id   b7495beb8077e40a1ed4f39d2798aaaa
#
_cell.length_a   1.000
_cell.length_b   1.000
_cell.length_c   1.000
_cell.angle_alpha   90.00
_cell.angle_beta   90.00
_cell.angle_gamma   90.00
#
_symmetry.space_group_name_H-M   'P 1'
#
loop_
_entity.id
_entity.type
_entity.pdbx_description
1 polymer ?
#
loop_
_entity_poly.entity_id
_entity_poly.type
_entity_poly.pdbx_seq_one_letter_code
_entity_poly.pdbx_strand_id
1 'polypeptide(L)'
;MYNILIVDDEKIERSGIRMLLKRMGIELGVFEACNGKQALEYLTSDKNTGIGHIDILLTDVKMPFMDGIELIKNVMRNDISLKTIIFSGYNEFEYAKLAVKLGVKDYILKPVDPSEFSSTITGVITELDEEHKKDEDYNRQANFIKQYYMYTLLNSGDASGILDNGDFLAGYNRLALIEFNTDFFGKYDTGEDIFKEITGELDYQYLNLNPLQSVIIFSDKSLTADGNIDKNIEEMFTNIHDYIYRKTGQFMYIAVSGLFNDYHELPQVMDAVDTLMNNKFYETGRYIFSDNISAVSYTHLRAHE
;
A
#
# COMPACT_ATOMS: atom_id res chain seq x y z
N MET A 1 8.57 2.82 -11.35
CA MET A 1 8.84 2.33 -12.73
C MET A 1 7.49 2.13 -13.41
N TYR A 2 7.23 2.82 -14.53
CA TYR A 2 5.97 2.74 -15.26
C TYR A 2 5.97 1.66 -16.32
N ASN A 3 4.79 1.14 -16.64
CA ASN A 3 4.58 0.12 -17.65
C ASN A 3 3.82 0.70 -18.86
N ILE A 4 4.33 0.47 -20.06
CA ILE A 4 3.71 0.88 -21.31
C ILE A 4 3.29 -0.34 -22.12
N LEU A 5 2.05 -0.34 -22.60
CA LEU A 5 1.52 -1.33 -23.55
C LEU A 5 1.47 -0.73 -24.95
N ILE A 6 2.23 -1.30 -25.87
CA ILE A 6 2.28 -0.92 -27.29
C ILE A 6 1.34 -1.85 -28.05
N VAL A 7 0.36 -1.28 -28.75
CA VAL A 7 -0.66 -2.03 -29.51
C VAL A 7 -0.64 -1.59 -30.97
N ASP A 8 -0.23 -2.50 -31.84
CA ASP A 8 -0.14 -2.28 -33.27
C ASP A 8 -0.10 -3.67 -33.94
N ASP A 9 -0.73 -3.85 -35.06
CA ASP A 9 -0.71 -5.15 -35.78
C ASP A 9 0.61 -5.38 -36.52
N GLU A 10 1.34 -4.32 -36.85
CA GLU A 10 2.62 -4.42 -37.54
C GLU A 10 3.79 -4.57 -36.53
N LYS A 11 4.44 -5.73 -36.53
CA LYS A 11 5.59 -6.02 -35.67
C LYS A 11 6.75 -5.01 -35.84
N ILE A 12 6.92 -4.51 -37.06
CA ILE A 12 8.00 -3.55 -37.40
C ILE A 12 7.74 -2.23 -36.65
N GLU A 13 6.50 -1.76 -36.63
CA GLU A 13 6.10 -0.54 -35.91
C GLU A 13 6.32 -0.69 -34.40
N ARG A 14 5.86 -1.79 -33.80
CA ARG A 14 6.10 -2.06 -32.36
C ARG A 14 7.60 -2.08 -32.04
N SER A 15 8.42 -2.71 -32.92
CA SER A 15 9.88 -2.73 -32.71
C SER A 15 10.52 -1.35 -32.85
N GLY A 16 10.01 -0.51 -33.76
CA GLY A 16 10.43 0.88 -33.92
C GLY A 16 10.14 1.71 -32.68
N ILE A 17 8.92 1.62 -32.13
CA ILE A 17 8.52 2.31 -30.89
C ILE A 17 9.38 1.84 -29.73
N ARG A 18 9.59 0.55 -29.56
CA ARG A 18 10.48 -0.01 -28.50
C ARG A 18 11.90 0.55 -28.62
N MET A 19 12.42 0.70 -29.84
CA MET A 19 13.74 1.28 -30.06
C MET A 19 13.80 2.76 -29.68
N LEU A 20 12.75 3.52 -29.97
CA LEU A 20 12.62 4.93 -29.55
C LEU A 20 12.61 5.05 -28.03
N LEU A 21 11.76 4.27 -27.33
CA LEU A 21 11.71 4.24 -25.88
C LEU A 21 13.07 3.90 -25.26
N LYS A 22 13.75 2.89 -25.80
CA LYS A 22 15.09 2.51 -25.31
C LYS A 22 16.13 3.63 -25.47
N ARG A 23 16.06 4.42 -26.56
CA ARG A 23 16.96 5.54 -26.80
C ARG A 23 16.75 6.71 -25.85
N MET A 24 15.55 6.84 -25.27
CA MET A 24 15.25 7.88 -24.29
C MET A 24 15.97 7.65 -22.95
N GLY A 25 16.46 6.41 -22.69
CA GLY A 25 17.15 6.08 -21.44
C GLY A 25 16.23 6.06 -20.21
N ILE A 26 14.90 6.03 -20.42
CA ILE A 26 13.91 5.95 -19.35
C ILE A 26 13.63 4.47 -19.05
N GLU A 27 13.64 4.10 -17.78
CA GLU A 27 13.29 2.75 -17.35
C GLU A 27 11.77 2.56 -17.39
N LEU A 28 11.31 1.82 -18.39
CA LEU A 28 9.91 1.45 -18.59
C LEU A 28 9.78 -0.07 -18.74
N GLY A 29 8.74 -0.63 -18.12
CA GLY A 29 8.27 -1.97 -18.47
C GLY A 29 7.52 -1.91 -19.81
N VAL A 30 8.02 -2.59 -20.86
CA VAL A 30 7.43 -2.52 -22.20
C VAL A 30 6.73 -3.82 -22.54
N PHE A 31 5.42 -3.74 -22.76
CA PHE A 31 4.55 -4.84 -23.16
C PHE A 31 4.03 -4.59 -24.57
N GLU A 32 3.70 -5.66 -25.31
CA GLU A 32 3.23 -5.57 -26.70
C GLU A 32 1.97 -6.41 -26.89
N ALA A 33 1.04 -5.88 -27.70
CA ALA A 33 -0.11 -6.61 -28.23
C ALA A 33 -0.25 -6.36 -29.74
N CYS A 34 -0.73 -7.36 -30.47
CA CYS A 34 -0.86 -7.27 -31.91
C CYS A 34 -2.27 -6.84 -32.39
N ASN A 35 -3.19 -6.57 -31.47
CA ASN A 35 -4.53 -6.04 -31.77
C ASN A 35 -5.21 -5.59 -30.44
N GLY A 36 -6.32 -4.87 -30.57
CA GLY A 36 -7.06 -4.38 -29.41
C GLY A 36 -7.63 -5.47 -28.51
N LYS A 37 -7.99 -6.65 -29.05
CA LYS A 37 -8.51 -7.76 -28.26
C LYS A 37 -7.46 -8.32 -27.31
N GLN A 38 -6.27 -8.58 -27.81
CA GLN A 38 -5.13 -9.02 -26.98
C GLN A 38 -4.74 -7.97 -25.96
N ALA A 39 -4.78 -6.70 -26.34
CA ALA A 39 -4.51 -5.59 -25.41
C ALA A 39 -5.53 -5.56 -24.26
N LEU A 40 -6.82 -5.72 -24.57
CA LEU A 40 -7.87 -5.74 -23.56
C LEU A 40 -7.73 -6.94 -22.62
N GLU A 41 -7.34 -8.10 -23.13
CA GLU A 41 -7.04 -9.29 -22.33
C GLU A 41 -5.89 -9.01 -21.33
N TYR A 42 -4.84 -8.30 -21.73
CA TYR A 42 -3.76 -7.86 -20.81
C TYR A 42 -4.26 -6.88 -19.74
N LEU A 43 -5.10 -5.92 -20.13
CA LEU A 43 -5.59 -4.87 -19.25
C LEU A 43 -6.64 -5.37 -18.23
N THR A 44 -7.36 -6.46 -18.57
CA THR A 44 -8.43 -7.02 -17.72
C THR A 44 -8.03 -8.31 -17.00
N SER A 45 -6.85 -8.88 -17.29
CA SER A 45 -6.37 -10.09 -16.61
C SER A 45 -6.01 -9.78 -15.16
N ASP A 46 -6.40 -10.69 -14.27
CA ASP A 46 -6.12 -10.59 -12.83
C ASP A 46 -4.61 -10.40 -12.55
N LYS A 47 -4.30 -9.65 -11.50
CA LYS A 47 -2.93 -9.31 -11.02
C LYS A 47 -1.97 -10.50 -10.85
N ASN A 48 -2.47 -11.74 -10.96
CA ASN A 48 -1.71 -12.99 -10.84
C ASN A 48 -0.93 -13.42 -12.12
N THR A 49 -1.04 -12.68 -13.23
CA THR A 49 -0.34 -13.05 -14.49
C THR A 49 1.13 -12.58 -14.54
N GLY A 50 1.63 -11.93 -13.49
CA GLY A 50 3.01 -11.39 -13.46
C GLY A 50 3.21 -10.14 -14.33
N ILE A 51 2.16 -9.65 -14.99
CA ILE A 51 2.13 -8.37 -15.69
C ILE A 51 1.63 -7.34 -14.68
N GLY A 52 2.50 -6.41 -14.29
CA GLY A 52 2.12 -5.31 -13.39
C GLY A 52 1.04 -4.42 -14.01
N HIS A 53 0.56 -3.45 -13.25
CA HIS A 53 -0.36 -2.42 -13.75
C HIS A 53 0.22 -1.74 -14.99
N ILE A 54 -0.60 -1.52 -16.02
CA ILE A 54 -0.23 -0.76 -17.21
C ILE A 54 -0.60 0.71 -16.97
N ASP A 55 0.37 1.60 -17.06
CA ASP A 55 0.20 3.03 -16.81
C ASP A 55 -0.05 3.81 -18.10
N ILE A 56 0.54 3.35 -19.21
CA ILE A 56 0.48 4.03 -20.51
C ILE A 56 0.03 3.03 -21.58
N LEU A 57 -0.98 3.39 -22.34
CA LEU A 57 -1.43 2.69 -23.54
C LEU A 57 -1.02 3.49 -24.77
N LEU A 58 -0.21 2.89 -25.64
CA LEU A 58 0.14 3.43 -26.96
C LEU A 58 -0.48 2.53 -28.02
N THR A 59 -1.48 3.02 -28.75
CA THR A 59 -2.26 2.18 -29.68
C THR A 59 -2.35 2.80 -31.07
N ASP A 60 -2.24 1.95 -32.12
CA ASP A 60 -2.69 2.34 -33.45
C ASP A 60 -4.22 2.43 -33.49
N VAL A 61 -4.74 3.19 -34.45
CA VAL A 61 -6.19 3.31 -34.71
C VAL A 61 -6.70 2.10 -35.45
N LYS A 62 -6.08 1.74 -36.57
CA LYS A 62 -6.60 0.66 -37.45
C LYS A 62 -5.87 -0.65 -37.24
N MET A 63 -6.56 -1.58 -36.62
CA MET A 63 -6.06 -2.93 -36.34
C MET A 63 -7.16 -3.97 -36.60
N PRO A 64 -6.79 -5.21 -36.92
CA PRO A 64 -7.77 -6.29 -37.10
C PRO A 64 -8.41 -6.68 -35.76
N PHE A 65 -9.63 -7.25 -35.82
CA PHE A 65 -10.44 -7.76 -34.70
C PHE A 65 -11.04 -6.68 -33.81
N MET A 66 -10.24 -5.82 -33.22
CA MET A 66 -10.64 -4.68 -32.39
C MET A 66 -9.69 -3.51 -32.69
N ASP A 67 -10.23 -2.43 -33.20
CA ASP A 67 -9.49 -1.22 -33.49
C ASP A 67 -9.10 -0.43 -32.21
N GLY A 68 -8.18 0.55 -32.33
CA GLY A 68 -7.70 1.31 -31.17
C GLY A 68 -8.79 2.17 -30.53
N ILE A 69 -9.74 2.67 -31.29
CA ILE A 69 -10.86 3.46 -30.76
C ILE A 69 -11.80 2.59 -29.93
N GLU A 70 -12.09 1.39 -30.42
CA GLU A 70 -12.91 0.42 -29.71
C GLU A 70 -12.19 -0.07 -28.43
N LEU A 71 -10.86 -0.28 -28.50
CA LEU A 71 -10.03 -0.59 -27.33
C LEU A 71 -10.15 0.51 -26.26
N ILE A 72 -9.96 1.79 -26.62
CA ILE A 72 -10.05 2.92 -25.71
C ILE A 72 -11.43 3.00 -25.05
N LYS A 73 -12.52 2.79 -25.82
CA LYS A 73 -13.87 2.74 -25.27
C LYS A 73 -14.05 1.61 -24.24
N ASN A 74 -13.44 0.45 -24.47
CA ASN A 74 -13.50 -0.67 -23.53
C ASN A 74 -12.66 -0.39 -22.27
N VAL A 75 -11.50 0.25 -22.39
CA VAL A 75 -10.70 0.73 -21.25
C VAL A 75 -11.54 1.63 -20.36
N MET A 76 -12.22 2.63 -20.94
CA MET A 76 -13.11 3.53 -20.19
C MET A 76 -14.31 2.82 -19.55
N ARG A 77 -14.93 1.84 -20.25
CA ARG A 77 -16.09 1.09 -19.70
C ARG A 77 -15.72 0.19 -18.52
N ASN A 78 -14.48 -0.24 -18.45
CA ASN A 78 -13.97 -1.08 -17.36
C ASN A 78 -13.28 -0.26 -16.27
N ASP A 79 -13.41 1.08 -16.27
CA ASP A 79 -12.79 2.00 -15.32
C ASP A 79 -11.27 1.75 -15.12
N ILE A 80 -10.57 1.38 -16.21
CA ILE A 80 -9.13 1.14 -16.20
C ILE A 80 -8.43 2.50 -16.27
N SER A 81 -7.75 2.89 -15.20
CA SER A 81 -7.01 4.15 -15.13
C SER A 81 -5.65 3.99 -15.80
N LEU A 82 -5.46 4.65 -16.94
CA LEU A 82 -4.18 4.73 -17.66
C LEU A 82 -4.15 5.95 -18.59
N LYS A 83 -2.95 6.36 -19.01
CA LYS A 83 -2.77 7.41 -20.00
C LYS A 83 -2.76 6.82 -21.39
N THR A 84 -3.63 7.31 -22.27
CA THR A 84 -3.72 6.80 -23.64
C THR A 84 -3.08 7.75 -24.64
N ILE A 85 -2.25 7.22 -25.52
CA ILE A 85 -1.67 7.91 -26.69
C ILE A 85 -2.07 7.13 -27.94
N ILE A 86 -2.55 7.83 -28.95
CA ILE A 86 -2.79 7.26 -30.26
C ILE A 86 -1.58 7.48 -31.15
N PHE A 87 -1.21 6.44 -31.91
CA PHE A 87 -0.09 6.44 -32.81
C PHE A 87 -0.52 5.90 -34.17
N SER A 88 -0.82 6.79 -35.15
CA SER A 88 -1.51 6.37 -36.36
C SER A 88 -0.94 6.97 -37.65
N GLY A 89 -0.95 6.17 -38.74
CA GLY A 89 -0.63 6.61 -40.09
C GLY A 89 -1.74 7.44 -40.77
N TYR A 90 -2.88 7.60 -40.11
CA TYR A 90 -4.05 8.27 -40.70
C TYR A 90 -4.24 9.66 -40.14
N ASN A 91 -4.06 10.66 -41.00
CA ASN A 91 -4.36 12.06 -40.70
C ASN A 91 -5.84 12.34 -40.94
N GLU A 92 -6.74 11.53 -40.40
CA GLU A 92 -8.17 11.77 -40.50
C GLU A 92 -8.65 12.61 -39.30
N PHE A 93 -9.09 13.80 -39.60
CA PHE A 93 -9.62 14.77 -38.62
C PHE A 93 -10.68 14.15 -37.68
N GLU A 94 -11.48 13.23 -38.16
CA GLU A 94 -12.51 12.56 -37.35
C GLU A 94 -11.93 11.68 -36.24
N TYR A 95 -10.78 11.02 -36.47
CA TYR A 95 -10.13 10.25 -35.39
C TYR A 95 -9.49 11.14 -34.34
N ALA A 96 -8.84 12.23 -34.74
CA ALA A 96 -8.30 13.22 -33.81
C ALA A 96 -9.40 13.86 -32.94
N LYS A 97 -10.54 14.24 -33.56
CA LYS A 97 -11.70 14.77 -32.86
C LYS A 97 -12.30 13.74 -31.86
N LEU A 98 -12.33 12.47 -32.24
CA LEU A 98 -12.82 11.42 -31.39
C LEU A 98 -11.86 11.14 -30.22
N ALA A 99 -10.56 11.13 -30.50
CA ALA A 99 -9.50 11.00 -29.47
C ALA A 99 -9.64 12.06 -28.37
N VAL A 100 -9.84 13.32 -28.73
CA VAL A 100 -10.10 14.40 -27.78
C VAL A 100 -11.34 14.13 -26.92
N LYS A 101 -12.44 13.67 -27.52
CA LYS A 101 -13.66 13.33 -26.78
C LYS A 101 -13.50 12.14 -25.82
N LEU A 102 -12.60 11.23 -26.15
CA LEU A 102 -12.26 10.07 -25.33
C LEU A 102 -11.16 10.36 -24.28
N GLY A 103 -10.71 11.62 -24.16
CA GLY A 103 -9.71 11.99 -23.18
C GLY A 103 -8.32 11.43 -23.45
N VAL A 104 -8.02 11.11 -24.72
CA VAL A 104 -6.68 10.68 -25.16
C VAL A 104 -5.69 11.81 -24.92
N LYS A 105 -4.52 11.50 -24.35
CA LYS A 105 -3.52 12.49 -23.99
C LYS A 105 -2.82 13.13 -25.18
N ASP A 106 -2.53 12.32 -26.19
CA ASP A 106 -1.90 12.81 -27.40
C ASP A 106 -2.20 11.94 -28.63
N TYR A 107 -2.00 12.49 -29.81
CA TYR A 107 -2.21 11.85 -31.08
C TYR A 107 -0.99 12.07 -31.98
N ILE A 108 -0.13 11.06 -32.11
CA ILE A 108 1.12 11.10 -32.87
C ILE A 108 0.89 10.55 -34.26
N LEU A 109 1.31 11.30 -35.29
CA LEU A 109 1.23 10.84 -36.67
C LEU A 109 2.46 10.01 -37.09
N LYS A 110 2.23 8.93 -37.84
CA LYS A 110 3.28 8.20 -38.56
C LYS A 110 3.59 8.90 -39.90
N PRO A 111 4.87 9.00 -40.34
CA PRO A 111 6.07 8.53 -39.67
C PRO A 111 6.43 9.43 -38.50
N VAL A 112 6.81 8.81 -37.38
CA VAL A 112 7.05 9.52 -36.13
C VAL A 112 8.30 10.37 -36.17
N ASP A 113 8.21 11.61 -35.72
CA ASP A 113 9.37 12.41 -35.36
C ASP A 113 9.88 11.98 -33.97
N PRO A 114 11.16 11.54 -33.84
CA PRO A 114 11.69 11.08 -32.57
C PRO A 114 11.67 12.15 -31.47
N SER A 115 11.73 13.44 -31.80
CA SER A 115 11.68 14.54 -30.84
C SER A 115 10.27 14.78 -30.33
N GLU A 116 9.25 14.70 -31.21
CA GLU A 116 7.84 14.77 -30.84
C GLU A 116 7.47 13.59 -29.95
N PHE A 117 7.82 12.35 -30.35
CA PHE A 117 7.59 11.16 -29.54
C PHE A 117 8.20 11.27 -28.15
N SER A 118 9.47 11.68 -28.08
CA SER A 118 10.17 11.87 -26.80
C SER A 118 9.49 12.91 -25.92
N SER A 119 9.07 14.03 -26.49
CA SER A 119 8.35 15.09 -25.77
C SER A 119 7.02 14.59 -25.20
N THR A 120 6.22 13.88 -26.02
CA THR A 120 4.93 13.32 -25.60
C THR A 120 5.09 12.30 -24.45
N ILE A 121 5.99 11.32 -24.61
CA ILE A 121 6.23 10.31 -23.57
C ILE A 121 6.73 10.96 -22.27
N THR A 122 7.69 11.88 -22.36
CA THR A 122 8.19 12.60 -21.18
C THR A 122 7.09 13.41 -20.50
N GLY A 123 6.24 14.08 -21.28
CA GLY A 123 5.09 14.81 -20.74
C GLY A 123 4.11 13.92 -19.98
N VAL A 124 3.79 12.75 -20.54
CA VAL A 124 2.90 11.78 -19.88
C VAL A 124 3.52 11.21 -18.60
N ILE A 125 4.82 10.91 -18.59
CA ILE A 125 5.52 10.44 -17.39
C ILE A 125 5.53 11.52 -16.31
N THR A 126 5.80 12.77 -16.68
CA THR A 126 5.77 13.90 -15.74
C THR A 126 4.39 14.06 -15.11
N GLU A 127 3.32 13.92 -15.90
CA GLU A 127 1.95 13.97 -15.39
C GLU A 127 1.64 12.83 -14.41
N LEU A 128 2.09 11.61 -14.72
CA LEU A 128 1.96 10.46 -13.83
C LEU A 128 2.73 10.68 -12.50
N ASP A 129 3.96 11.22 -12.58
CA ASP A 129 4.75 11.55 -11.39
C ASP A 129 4.06 12.61 -10.52
N GLU A 130 3.44 13.63 -11.14
CA GLU A 130 2.68 14.66 -10.41
C GLU A 130 1.41 14.09 -9.76
N GLU A 131 0.70 13.19 -10.44
CA GLU A 131 -0.47 12.51 -9.89
C GLU A 131 -0.08 11.63 -8.71
N HIS A 132 0.92 10.78 -8.84
CA HIS A 132 1.42 9.94 -7.75
C HIS A 132 1.87 10.78 -6.55
N LYS A 133 2.59 11.86 -6.79
CA LYS A 133 3.03 12.77 -5.72
C LYS A 133 1.85 13.40 -4.98
N LYS A 134 0.79 13.81 -5.69
CA LYS A 134 -0.42 14.35 -5.07
C LYS A 134 -1.12 13.30 -4.21
N ASP A 135 -1.20 12.05 -4.70
CA ASP A 135 -1.80 10.95 -3.96
C ASP A 135 -0.96 10.59 -2.72
N GLU A 136 0.37 10.58 -2.83
CA GLU A 136 1.27 10.39 -1.69
C GLU A 136 1.13 11.52 -0.65
N ASP A 137 1.08 12.77 -1.09
CA ASP A 137 0.91 13.93 -0.20
C ASP A 137 -0.46 13.90 0.48
N TYR A 138 -1.53 13.55 -0.26
CA TYR A 138 -2.87 13.38 0.30
C TYR A 138 -2.90 12.25 1.35
N ASN A 139 -2.34 11.10 1.03
CA ASN A 139 -2.26 9.96 1.94
C ASN A 139 -1.41 10.28 3.18
N ARG A 140 -0.31 11.02 3.02
CA ARG A 140 0.52 11.50 4.12
C ARG A 140 -0.24 12.44 5.05
N GLN A 141 -1.00 13.39 4.49
CA GLN A 141 -1.83 14.30 5.28
C GLN A 141 -2.95 13.55 6.00
N ALA A 142 -3.64 12.63 5.32
CA ALA A 142 -4.68 11.80 5.93
C ALA A 142 -4.12 10.96 7.08
N ASN A 143 -2.94 10.35 6.89
CA ASN A 143 -2.25 9.59 7.93
C ASN A 143 -1.84 10.47 9.12
N PHE A 144 -1.32 11.66 8.87
CA PHE A 144 -0.98 12.61 9.94
C PHE A 144 -2.20 12.98 10.79
N ILE A 145 -3.32 13.34 10.14
CA ILE A 145 -4.58 13.65 10.84
C ILE A 145 -5.05 12.46 11.67
N LYS A 146 -5.00 11.25 11.11
CA LYS A 146 -5.38 10.01 11.77
C LYS A 146 -4.50 9.72 13.00
N GLN A 147 -3.19 9.86 12.89
CA GLN A 147 -2.26 9.68 14.00
C GLN A 147 -2.48 10.73 15.10
N TYR A 148 -2.69 11.99 14.72
CA TYR A 148 -2.99 13.06 15.65
C TYR A 148 -4.31 12.81 16.40
N TYR A 149 -5.34 12.32 15.70
CA TYR A 149 -6.62 11.94 16.28
C TYR A 149 -6.46 10.79 17.29
N MET A 150 -5.75 9.72 16.91
CA MET A 150 -5.46 8.59 17.81
C MET A 150 -4.68 9.04 19.05
N TYR A 151 -3.65 9.87 18.87
CA TYR A 151 -2.87 10.42 19.99
C TYR A 151 -3.76 11.22 20.96
N THR A 152 -4.67 12.03 20.43
CA THR A 152 -5.61 12.82 21.21
C THR A 152 -6.59 11.92 21.98
N LEU A 153 -7.15 10.90 21.31
CA LEU A 153 -8.03 9.92 21.97
C LEU A 153 -7.34 9.20 23.13
N LEU A 154 -6.11 8.73 22.93
CA LEU A 154 -5.35 8.01 23.95
C LEU A 154 -5.07 8.88 25.20
N ASN A 155 -4.92 10.19 25.04
CA ASN A 155 -4.57 11.09 26.13
C ASN A 155 -5.77 11.77 26.81
N SER A 156 -6.80 12.15 26.06
CA SER A 156 -7.91 12.95 26.56
C SER A 156 -9.29 12.32 26.43
N GLY A 157 -9.42 11.29 25.61
CA GLY A 157 -10.71 10.67 25.29
C GLY A 157 -11.65 11.54 24.44
N ASP A 158 -11.29 12.78 24.18
CA ASP A 158 -12.10 13.73 23.42
C ASP A 158 -11.31 14.27 22.21
N ALA A 159 -11.66 13.81 21.06
CA ALA A 159 -11.17 14.29 19.76
C ALA A 159 -12.28 14.97 18.94
N SER A 160 -13.36 15.39 19.60
CA SER A 160 -14.46 16.11 18.96
C SER A 160 -13.94 17.38 18.28
N GLY A 161 -14.19 17.51 16.98
CA GLY A 161 -13.73 18.64 16.16
C GLY A 161 -12.46 18.38 15.33
N ILE A 162 -11.80 17.24 15.45
CA ILE A 162 -10.65 16.89 14.59
C ILE A 162 -11.11 16.09 13.36
N LEU A 163 -12.03 15.15 13.56
CA LEU A 163 -12.69 14.39 12.47
C LEU A 163 -14.17 14.27 12.80
N ASP A 164 -15.03 14.51 11.81
CA ASP A 164 -16.49 14.33 11.94
C ASP A 164 -16.91 12.85 12.09
N ASN A 165 -16.01 11.90 11.80
CA ASN A 165 -16.27 10.47 11.81
C ASN A 165 -15.15 9.72 12.54
N GLY A 166 -15.38 9.35 13.81
CA GLY A 166 -14.58 8.39 14.56
C GLY A 166 -14.68 6.93 14.05
N ASP A 167 -15.34 6.72 12.91
CA ASP A 167 -15.67 5.40 12.36
C ASP A 167 -14.44 4.56 11.97
N PHE A 168 -13.26 5.18 11.78
CA PHE A 168 -12.06 4.41 11.43
C PHE A 168 -11.53 3.53 12.59
N LEU A 169 -11.98 3.75 13.83
CA LEU A 169 -11.74 2.88 14.99
C LEU A 169 -12.91 1.94 15.28
N ALA A 170 -13.98 2.00 14.49
CA ALA A 170 -15.12 1.13 14.68
C ALA A 170 -14.73 -0.34 14.46
N GLY A 171 -15.03 -1.19 15.44
CA GLY A 171 -14.72 -2.62 15.38
C GLY A 171 -13.36 -3.03 15.93
N TYR A 172 -12.51 -2.08 16.31
CA TYR A 172 -11.32 -2.37 17.11
C TYR A 172 -11.69 -2.48 18.59
N ASN A 173 -11.10 -3.47 19.28
CA ASN A 173 -11.51 -3.84 20.63
C ASN A 173 -10.35 -4.25 21.55
N ARG A 174 -9.11 -4.16 21.07
CA ARG A 174 -7.88 -4.45 21.82
C ARG A 174 -6.82 -3.39 21.53
N LEU A 175 -6.01 -3.12 22.55
CA LEU A 175 -4.83 -2.24 22.44
C LEU A 175 -3.60 -2.99 22.94
N ALA A 176 -2.50 -2.89 22.21
CA ALA A 176 -1.19 -3.34 22.67
C ALA A 176 -0.21 -2.17 22.71
N LEU A 177 0.40 -1.95 23.87
CA LEU A 177 1.54 -1.07 24.05
C LEU A 177 2.82 -1.88 23.84
N ILE A 178 3.69 -1.40 22.97
CA ILE A 178 4.98 -2.01 22.65
C ILE A 178 6.07 -1.06 23.12
N GLU A 179 7.05 -1.58 23.88
CA GLU A 179 8.15 -0.81 24.38
C GLU A 179 9.50 -1.49 24.13
N PHE A 180 10.45 -0.75 23.60
CA PHE A 180 11.82 -1.17 23.37
C PHE A 180 12.76 -0.64 24.46
N ASN A 181 13.80 -1.41 24.76
CA ASN A 181 14.83 -0.99 25.72
C ASN A 181 15.74 0.13 25.21
N THR A 182 15.78 0.34 23.90
CA THR A 182 16.62 1.35 23.26
C THR A 182 15.82 2.08 22.20
N ASP A 183 16.30 3.24 21.76
CA ASP A 183 15.73 4.00 20.65
C ASP A 183 15.62 3.13 19.40
N PHE A 184 14.43 2.57 19.20
CA PHE A 184 14.09 1.74 18.06
C PHE A 184 13.52 2.59 16.92
N PHE A 185 12.52 3.40 17.23
CA PHE A 185 11.78 4.16 16.24
C PHE A 185 12.55 5.36 15.68
N GLY A 186 13.59 5.84 16.39
CA GLY A 186 14.53 6.83 15.87
C GLY A 186 15.57 6.24 14.91
N LYS A 187 15.85 4.92 15.01
CA LYS A 187 16.81 4.23 14.15
C LYS A 187 16.15 3.52 12.96
N TYR A 188 14.95 3.02 13.15
CA TYR A 188 14.17 2.27 12.17
C TYR A 188 12.91 3.06 11.86
N ASP A 189 12.96 3.89 10.82
CA ASP A 189 11.89 4.78 10.37
C ASP A 189 10.64 4.01 9.86
N THR A 190 10.72 2.68 9.84
CA THR A 190 9.74 1.77 9.25
C THR A 190 9.10 0.84 10.28
N GLY A 191 8.86 1.32 11.50
CA GLY A 191 8.20 0.49 12.54
C GLY A 191 6.88 -0.11 12.05
N GLU A 192 6.03 0.68 11.39
CA GLU A 192 4.76 0.23 10.83
C GLU A 192 4.96 -0.85 9.75
N ASP A 193 5.94 -0.70 8.86
CA ASP A 193 6.21 -1.67 7.79
C ASP A 193 6.66 -3.03 8.36
N ILE A 194 7.44 -3.02 9.43
CA ILE A 194 7.87 -4.25 10.11
C ILE A 194 6.65 -4.98 10.69
N PHE A 195 5.74 -4.26 11.35
CA PHE A 195 4.52 -4.85 11.90
C PHE A 195 3.61 -5.37 10.78
N LYS A 196 3.44 -4.63 9.71
CA LYS A 196 2.63 -5.01 8.54
C LYS A 196 3.14 -6.30 7.87
N GLU A 197 4.47 -6.47 7.77
CA GLU A 197 5.09 -7.67 7.21
C GLU A 197 4.76 -8.93 8.03
N ILE A 198 4.61 -8.80 9.35
CA ILE A 198 4.49 -9.93 10.26
C ILE A 198 3.03 -10.24 10.63
N THR A 199 2.19 -9.20 10.77
CA THR A 199 0.80 -9.36 11.24
C THR A 199 -0.13 -9.93 10.18
N GLY A 200 0.30 -9.97 8.91
CA GLY A 200 -0.46 -10.58 7.81
C GLY A 200 -1.81 -9.89 7.59
N GLU A 201 -2.91 -10.63 7.81
CA GLU A 201 -4.29 -10.15 7.61
C GLU A 201 -4.89 -9.44 8.83
N LEU A 202 -4.11 -9.18 9.88
CA LEU A 202 -4.61 -8.46 11.05
C LEU A 202 -5.01 -7.03 10.65
N ASP A 203 -6.25 -6.68 10.97
CA ASP A 203 -6.73 -5.30 10.84
C ASP A 203 -6.33 -4.51 12.11
N TYR A 204 -5.45 -3.52 11.93
CA TYR A 204 -4.93 -2.73 13.04
C TYR A 204 -4.69 -1.27 12.67
N GLN A 205 -4.62 -0.43 13.68
CA GLN A 205 -4.13 0.93 13.62
C GLN A 205 -2.84 1.03 14.42
N TYR A 206 -1.84 1.69 13.84
CA TYR A 206 -0.52 1.86 14.44
C TYR A 206 -0.26 3.33 14.77
N LEU A 207 0.33 3.59 15.96
CA LEU A 207 0.74 4.92 16.38
C LEU A 207 2.10 4.85 17.09
N ASN A 208 3.04 5.66 16.64
CA ASN A 208 4.31 5.88 17.29
C ASN A 208 4.14 6.95 18.39
N LEU A 209 4.35 6.59 19.65
CA LEU A 209 4.22 7.53 20.76
C LEU A 209 5.51 8.33 21.00
N ASN A 210 6.64 7.64 20.93
CA ASN A 210 7.98 8.22 21.18
C ASN A 210 9.06 7.25 20.65
N PRO A 211 10.36 7.61 20.71
CA PRO A 211 11.43 6.75 20.20
C PRO A 211 11.49 5.32 20.76
N LEU A 212 10.88 5.08 21.93
CA LEU A 212 10.90 3.78 22.61
C LEU A 212 9.57 3.04 22.52
N GLN A 213 8.45 3.73 22.26
CA GLN A 213 7.11 3.17 22.44
C GLN A 213 6.22 3.39 21.22
N SER A 214 5.43 2.38 20.92
CA SER A 214 4.33 2.45 19.95
C SER A 214 3.09 1.74 20.48
N VAL A 215 1.95 2.08 19.90
CA VAL A 215 0.65 1.46 20.19
C VAL A 215 0.08 0.84 18.92
N ILE A 216 -0.49 -0.35 19.07
CA ILE A 216 -1.32 -1.01 18.07
C ILE A 216 -2.73 -1.15 18.63
N ILE A 217 -3.73 -0.60 17.93
CA ILE A 217 -5.15 -0.82 18.23
C ILE A 217 -5.67 -1.78 17.18
N PHE A 218 -6.21 -2.93 17.57
CA PHE A 218 -6.57 -4.00 16.65
C PHE A 218 -7.89 -4.68 16.98
N SER A 219 -8.42 -5.40 15.98
CA SER A 219 -9.59 -6.23 16.13
C SER A 219 -9.18 -7.68 16.37
N ASP A 220 -9.68 -8.31 17.44
CA ASP A 220 -9.41 -9.72 17.73
C ASP A 220 -10.30 -10.68 16.92
N LYS A 221 -11.20 -10.17 16.07
CA LYS A 221 -12.11 -11.00 15.26
C LYS A 221 -11.37 -11.93 14.30
N SER A 222 -10.24 -11.51 13.76
CA SER A 222 -9.41 -12.36 12.89
C SER A 222 -8.65 -13.45 13.64
N LEU A 223 -8.58 -13.37 14.98
CA LEU A 223 -7.84 -14.29 15.85
C LEU A 223 -8.72 -15.37 16.48
N THR A 224 -9.96 -15.49 16.03
CA THR A 224 -10.98 -16.40 16.64
C THR A 224 -10.94 -17.84 16.11
N ALA A 225 -10.06 -18.18 15.18
CA ALA A 225 -10.09 -19.44 14.41
C ALA A 225 -10.15 -20.72 15.29
N ASP A 226 -9.48 -20.75 16.44
CA ASP A 226 -9.40 -21.94 17.33
C ASP A 226 -10.12 -21.76 18.67
N GLY A 227 -10.89 -20.70 18.84
CA GLY A 227 -11.70 -20.47 20.06
C GLY A 227 -10.93 -19.99 21.29
N ASN A 228 -9.60 -19.87 21.22
CA ASN A 228 -8.76 -19.33 22.31
C ASN A 228 -8.03 -18.07 21.86
N ILE A 229 -8.74 -16.94 21.89
CA ILE A 229 -8.27 -15.64 21.44
C ILE A 229 -7.01 -15.20 22.16
N ASP A 230 -6.96 -15.36 23.49
CA ASP A 230 -5.82 -14.88 24.29
C ASP A 230 -4.53 -15.64 23.92
N LYS A 231 -4.62 -16.93 23.66
CA LYS A 231 -3.49 -17.74 23.19
C LYS A 231 -3.04 -17.29 21.79
N ASN A 232 -3.96 -17.02 20.89
CA ASN A 232 -3.65 -16.58 19.53
C ASN A 232 -2.98 -15.18 19.54
N ILE A 233 -3.41 -14.28 20.42
CA ILE A 233 -2.77 -12.99 20.66
C ILE A 233 -1.34 -13.19 21.17
N GLU A 234 -1.14 -14.08 22.14
CA GLU A 234 0.19 -14.38 22.68
C GLU A 234 1.14 -14.95 21.60
N GLU A 235 0.67 -15.93 20.83
CA GLU A 235 1.44 -16.52 19.71
C GLU A 235 1.78 -15.45 18.64
N MET A 236 0.85 -14.60 18.29
CA MET A 236 1.07 -13.50 17.35
C MET A 236 2.19 -12.57 17.85
N PHE A 237 2.08 -12.06 19.07
CA PHE A 237 3.08 -11.15 19.61
C PHE A 237 4.43 -11.83 19.90
N THR A 238 4.44 -13.11 20.20
CA THR A 238 5.67 -13.91 20.29
C THR A 238 6.39 -13.97 18.94
N ASN A 239 5.65 -14.23 17.87
CA ASN A 239 6.20 -14.26 16.52
C ASN A 239 6.77 -12.89 16.11
N ILE A 240 6.07 -11.80 16.45
CA ILE A 240 6.53 -10.43 16.21
C ILE A 240 7.82 -10.15 16.99
N HIS A 241 7.84 -10.47 18.28
CA HIS A 241 9.03 -10.32 19.13
C HIS A 241 10.24 -11.07 18.56
N ASP A 242 10.07 -12.35 18.23
CA ASP A 242 11.15 -13.20 17.72
C ASP A 242 11.68 -12.72 16.37
N TYR A 243 10.80 -12.27 15.48
CA TYR A 243 11.19 -11.72 14.19
C TYR A 243 12.03 -10.44 14.36
N ILE A 244 11.55 -9.50 15.17
CA ILE A 244 12.24 -8.23 15.43
C ILE A 244 13.59 -8.50 16.10
N TYR A 245 13.62 -9.38 17.09
CA TYR A 245 14.85 -9.74 17.77
C TYR A 245 15.89 -10.35 16.81
N ARG A 246 15.48 -11.28 15.93
CA ARG A 246 16.36 -11.87 14.92
C ARG A 246 16.86 -10.85 13.89
N LYS A 247 16.00 -9.92 13.47
CA LYS A 247 16.33 -8.94 12.43
C LYS A 247 17.20 -7.79 12.93
N THR A 248 16.98 -7.34 14.16
CA THR A 248 17.55 -6.11 14.70
C THR A 248 18.42 -6.29 15.95
N GLY A 249 18.32 -7.43 16.65
CA GLY A 249 18.92 -7.65 17.95
C GLY A 249 18.23 -6.85 19.08
N GLN A 250 17.11 -6.20 18.81
CA GLN A 250 16.41 -5.37 19.79
C GLN A 250 15.36 -6.19 20.55
N PHE A 251 15.35 -6.02 21.86
CA PHE A 251 14.37 -6.67 22.75
C PHE A 251 13.20 -5.72 23.00
N MET A 252 11.98 -6.24 22.99
CA MET A 252 10.79 -5.45 23.26
C MET A 252 9.89 -6.12 24.29
N TYR A 253 9.14 -5.29 25.02
CA TYR A 253 8.07 -5.68 25.92
C TYR A 253 6.73 -5.30 25.30
N ILE A 254 5.70 -6.07 25.60
CA ILE A 254 4.36 -5.89 25.06
C ILE A 254 3.35 -6.01 26.20
N ALA A 255 2.49 -5.00 26.35
CA ALA A 255 1.35 -5.06 27.25
C ALA A 255 0.05 -5.00 26.42
N VAL A 256 -0.82 -5.98 26.62
CA VAL A 256 -2.08 -6.13 25.85
C VAL A 256 -3.27 -5.89 26.76
N SER A 257 -4.19 -5.05 26.32
CA SER A 257 -5.41 -4.70 27.06
C SER A 257 -6.40 -5.86 27.13
N GLY A 258 -7.30 -5.79 28.09
CA GLY A 258 -8.59 -6.44 28.02
C GLY A 258 -9.42 -5.92 26.83
N LEU A 259 -10.63 -6.48 26.66
CA LEU A 259 -11.59 -5.98 25.67
C LEU A 259 -12.11 -4.61 26.06
N PHE A 260 -12.23 -3.73 25.08
CA PHE A 260 -13.01 -2.51 25.20
C PHE A 260 -14.10 -2.47 24.12
N ASN A 261 -15.18 -1.74 24.36
CA ASN A 261 -16.33 -1.70 23.47
C ASN A 261 -16.45 -0.39 22.69
N ASP A 262 -15.86 0.68 23.23
CA ASP A 262 -15.95 2.02 22.68
C ASP A 262 -14.57 2.68 22.69
N TYR A 263 -14.23 3.40 21.62
CA TYR A 263 -12.95 4.14 21.53
C TYR A 263 -12.82 5.26 22.57
N HIS A 264 -13.92 5.73 23.17
CA HIS A 264 -13.86 6.66 24.31
C HIS A 264 -13.26 6.05 25.58
N GLU A 265 -13.17 4.72 25.65
CA GLU A 265 -12.49 4.01 26.75
C GLU A 265 -10.97 4.02 26.57
N LEU A 266 -10.43 4.43 25.42
CA LEU A 266 -9.00 4.35 25.09
C LEU A 266 -8.06 5.02 26.11
N PRO A 267 -8.37 6.17 26.74
CA PRO A 267 -7.51 6.71 27.80
C PRO A 267 -7.37 5.75 28.99
N GLN A 268 -8.48 5.18 29.43
CA GLN A 268 -8.48 4.23 30.57
C GLN A 268 -7.78 2.92 30.18
N VAL A 269 -7.98 2.47 28.95
CA VAL A 269 -7.30 1.28 28.39
C VAL A 269 -5.79 1.53 28.30
N MET A 270 -5.37 2.72 27.89
CA MET A 270 -3.96 3.11 27.83
C MET A 270 -3.32 3.14 29.22
N ASP A 271 -3.98 3.72 30.21
CA ASP A 271 -3.52 3.72 31.60
C ASP A 271 -3.38 2.29 32.16
N ALA A 272 -4.30 1.40 31.80
CA ALA A 272 -4.26 -0.01 32.22
C ALA A 272 -3.06 -0.75 31.60
N VAL A 273 -2.80 -0.61 30.29
CA VAL A 273 -1.65 -1.27 29.66
C VAL A 273 -0.32 -0.68 30.08
N ASP A 274 -0.25 0.62 30.37
CA ASP A 274 0.94 1.25 30.93
C ASP A 274 1.25 0.69 32.34
N THR A 275 0.21 0.49 33.14
CA THR A 275 0.32 -0.19 34.44
C THR A 275 0.80 -1.64 34.29
N LEU A 276 0.25 -2.39 33.33
CA LEU A 276 0.69 -3.76 33.02
C LEU A 276 2.14 -3.81 32.55
N MET A 277 2.58 -2.83 31.75
CA MET A 277 3.97 -2.72 31.29
C MET A 277 4.97 -2.61 32.44
N ASN A 278 4.59 -2.05 33.58
CA ASN A 278 5.45 -1.96 34.76
C ASN A 278 5.80 -3.34 35.36
N ASN A 279 5.06 -4.40 35.02
CA ASN A 279 5.38 -5.77 35.45
C ASN A 279 6.73 -6.26 34.91
N LYS A 280 7.26 -5.68 33.83
CA LYS A 280 8.62 -5.98 33.31
C LYS A 280 9.72 -5.84 34.38
N PHE A 281 9.51 -5.01 35.40
CA PHE A 281 10.47 -4.81 36.50
C PHE A 281 10.39 -5.90 37.57
N TYR A 282 9.28 -6.64 37.62
CA TYR A 282 9.00 -7.60 38.68
C TYR A 282 9.02 -9.06 38.16
N GLU A 283 8.61 -9.27 36.89
CA GLU A 283 8.53 -10.58 36.28
C GLU A 283 9.71 -10.80 35.31
N THR A 284 10.85 -11.23 35.83
CA THR A 284 12.05 -11.49 35.03
C THR A 284 11.82 -12.67 34.06
N GLY A 285 12.11 -12.43 32.77
CA GLY A 285 11.98 -13.46 31.74
C GLY A 285 10.62 -13.49 31.04
N ARG A 286 9.70 -12.58 31.39
CA ARG A 286 8.45 -12.36 30.67
C ARG A 286 8.52 -11.06 29.88
N TYR A 287 7.94 -11.06 28.68
CA TYR A 287 7.93 -9.89 27.80
C TYR A 287 6.54 -9.57 27.23
N ILE A 288 5.54 -10.45 27.45
CA ILE A 288 4.13 -10.20 27.11
C ILE A 288 3.31 -10.19 28.41
N PHE A 289 2.57 -9.12 28.63
CA PHE A 289 1.75 -8.90 29.82
C PHE A 289 0.30 -8.65 29.39
N SER A 290 -0.64 -9.33 30.01
CA SER A 290 -2.06 -9.05 29.84
C SER A 290 -2.85 -9.50 31.08
N ASP A 291 -4.04 -8.94 31.27
CA ASP A 291 -4.92 -9.30 32.38
C ASP A 291 -5.43 -10.74 32.36
N ASN A 292 -5.44 -11.38 31.17
CA ASN A 292 -6.07 -12.68 30.94
C ASN A 292 -5.07 -13.81 30.64
N ILE A 293 -3.78 -13.54 30.48
CA ILE A 293 -2.78 -14.54 30.08
C ILE A 293 -2.03 -15.02 31.31
N SER A 294 -2.28 -16.26 31.74
CA SER A 294 -1.54 -16.95 32.78
C SER A 294 -0.06 -17.11 32.39
N ALA A 295 0.85 -16.86 33.31
CA ALA A 295 2.29 -16.86 33.12
C ALA A 295 2.83 -18.05 32.30
N VAL A 296 3.31 -17.82 31.09
CA VAL A 296 4.11 -18.79 30.34
C VAL A 296 5.58 -18.53 30.66
N SER A 297 6.19 -19.47 31.33
CA SER A 297 7.58 -19.46 31.75
C SER A 297 8.52 -19.62 30.55
N TYR A 298 9.49 -18.74 30.42
CA TYR A 298 10.53 -18.72 29.41
C TYR A 298 11.52 -19.88 29.59
N THR A 299 11.36 -20.97 28.84
CA THR A 299 12.32 -22.11 28.85
C THR A 299 13.15 -22.25 27.57
N HIS A 300 12.96 -21.39 26.56
CA HIS A 300 13.55 -21.62 25.24
C HIS A 300 14.81 -20.83 24.85
N LEU A 301 15.33 -19.89 25.67
CA LEU A 301 16.52 -19.12 25.33
C LEU A 301 17.84 -19.58 26.01
N ARG A 302 17.87 -20.71 26.71
CA ARG A 302 19.11 -21.26 27.30
C ARG A 302 19.79 -22.37 26.51
N ALA A 303 19.41 -22.60 25.26
CA ALA A 303 19.97 -23.70 24.45
C ALA A 303 21.05 -23.27 23.43
N HIS A 304 21.52 -22.03 23.41
CA HIS A 304 22.59 -21.56 22.55
C HIS A 304 23.54 -20.57 23.29
N GLU A 305 24.16 -21.02 24.36
CA GLU A 305 25.47 -20.58 24.81
C GLU A 305 26.46 -21.75 24.70
#